data_cf779d8cd020240ef2f3572975625a7a
#
_entry.id   cf779d8cd020240ef2f3572975625a7a
#
_cell.length_a   1.000
_cell.length_b   1.000
_cell.length_c   1.000
_cell.angle_alpha   90.00
_cell.angle_beta   90.00
_cell.angle_gamma   90.00
#
_symmetry.space_group_name_H-M   'P 1'
#
loop_
_entity.id
_entity.type
_entity.pdbx_description
1 polymer ?
#
loop_
_entity_poly.entity_id
_entity_poly.type
_entity_poly.pdbx_seq_one_letter_code
_entity_poly.pdbx_strand_id
1 'polypeptide(L)'
;MAVSTRQALLQALSAAGGSYVSGQQLAETLGVSRAAVHKAAAALTAQGYALEAAPRRGYRLAGGDPFCTEAIGDYPAPIYLYDTLESSNRTAKLLALDGAPHGTLVLTAHQSAGRGRLGRRFESPAGKGVYCSVLLRPEMPAANAQTATISAAVAVCRAVKKLCGLELAVKWVNDLYYQGRKVCGILTEAGTDLESGQLEWLVVGIGLNLTSTAADWPDELARKAGSLYPGGPAPVSRAALAGAIARELLALCPAFDCLDEYLSLIHI
;
A
#
# COMPACT_ATOMS: atom_id res chain seq x y z
N MET A 1 -21.27 -6.06 -11.55
CA MET A 1 -21.74 -4.79 -10.93
C MET A 1 -21.47 -3.65 -11.94
N ALA A 2 -22.40 -2.69 -12.10
CA ALA A 2 -22.19 -1.56 -13.00
C ALA A 2 -21.08 -0.65 -12.46
N VAL A 3 -20.12 -0.27 -13.30
CA VAL A 3 -19.05 0.68 -12.97
C VAL A 3 -19.69 2.03 -12.64
N SER A 4 -19.35 2.63 -11.50
CA SER A 4 -19.89 3.94 -11.13
C SER A 4 -19.36 5.03 -12.08
N THR A 5 -20.15 6.11 -12.28
CA THR A 5 -19.71 7.27 -13.11
C THR A 5 -18.35 7.82 -12.64
N ARG A 6 -18.09 7.80 -11.33
CA ARG A 6 -16.81 8.23 -10.74
C ARG A 6 -15.65 7.34 -11.18
N GLN A 7 -15.80 6.02 -11.12
CA GLN A 7 -14.79 5.05 -11.57
C GLN A 7 -14.55 5.16 -13.09
N ALA A 8 -15.60 5.25 -13.87
CA ALA A 8 -15.50 5.42 -15.31
C ALA A 8 -14.78 6.72 -15.70
N LEU A 9 -15.06 7.83 -14.98
CA LEU A 9 -14.37 9.10 -15.17
C LEU A 9 -12.88 8.99 -14.83
N LEU A 10 -12.55 8.35 -13.71
CA LEU A 10 -11.15 8.12 -13.31
C LEU A 10 -10.39 7.30 -14.36
N GLN A 11 -10.97 6.23 -14.88
CA GLN A 11 -10.39 5.41 -15.94
C GLN A 11 -10.14 6.22 -17.21
N ALA A 12 -11.12 7.01 -17.66
CA ALA A 12 -10.99 7.84 -18.85
C ALA A 12 -9.88 8.89 -18.71
N LEU A 13 -9.78 9.56 -17.53
CA LEU A 13 -8.74 10.55 -17.28
C LEU A 13 -7.36 9.92 -17.10
N SER A 14 -7.27 8.73 -16.51
CA SER A 14 -6.02 7.97 -16.40
C SER A 14 -5.50 7.54 -17.77
N ALA A 15 -6.37 7.04 -18.64
CA ALA A 15 -6.04 6.67 -20.01
C ALA A 15 -5.57 7.88 -20.86
N ALA A 16 -6.01 9.09 -20.52
CA ALA A 16 -5.56 10.32 -21.19
C ALA A 16 -4.13 10.76 -20.80
N GLY A 17 -3.46 10.06 -19.87
CA GLY A 17 -2.05 10.27 -19.55
C GLY A 17 -1.70 11.71 -19.14
N GLY A 18 -2.54 12.38 -18.35
CA GLY A 18 -2.34 13.77 -17.94
C GLY A 18 -2.75 14.83 -18.95
N SER A 19 -3.30 14.45 -20.10
CA SER A 19 -3.87 15.38 -21.07
C SER A 19 -5.27 15.85 -20.63
N TYR A 20 -5.66 17.07 -21.06
CA TYR A 20 -7.00 17.56 -20.81
C TYR A 20 -8.01 16.86 -21.72
N VAL A 21 -9.14 16.42 -21.15
CA VAL A 21 -10.30 15.88 -21.87
C VAL A 21 -11.50 16.77 -21.62
N SER A 22 -12.18 17.19 -22.70
CA SER A 22 -13.33 18.10 -22.56
C SER A 22 -14.48 17.46 -21.79
N GLY A 23 -15.21 18.26 -21.01
CA GLY A 23 -16.37 17.75 -20.27
C GLY A 23 -17.48 17.21 -21.19
N GLN A 24 -17.56 17.70 -22.43
CA GLN A 24 -18.48 17.19 -23.43
C GLN A 24 -18.06 15.79 -23.91
N GLN A 25 -16.79 15.61 -24.26
CA GLN A 25 -16.23 14.32 -24.67
C GLN A 25 -16.34 13.26 -23.58
N LEU A 26 -16.08 13.64 -22.31
CA LEU A 26 -16.27 12.74 -21.18
C LEU A 26 -17.73 12.34 -21.00
N ALA A 27 -18.67 13.28 -21.13
CA ALA A 27 -20.10 13.00 -21.03
C ALA A 27 -20.56 12.01 -22.10
N GLU A 28 -20.11 12.20 -23.34
CA GLU A 28 -20.39 11.31 -24.47
C GLU A 28 -19.78 9.92 -24.27
N THR A 29 -18.48 9.85 -23.94
CA THR A 29 -17.78 8.57 -23.73
C THR A 29 -18.39 7.75 -22.59
N LEU A 30 -18.84 8.43 -21.52
CA LEU A 30 -19.39 7.77 -20.34
C LEU A 30 -20.92 7.56 -20.40
N GLY A 31 -21.59 8.08 -21.43
CA GLY A 31 -23.06 7.99 -21.56
C GLY A 31 -23.81 8.73 -20.46
N VAL A 32 -23.29 9.85 -19.95
CA VAL A 32 -23.86 10.62 -18.84
C VAL A 32 -23.97 12.11 -19.17
N SER A 33 -24.67 12.88 -18.33
CA SER A 33 -24.74 14.34 -18.51
C SER A 33 -23.42 15.03 -18.07
N ARG A 34 -23.16 16.23 -18.61
CA ARG A 34 -22.04 17.08 -18.18
C ARG A 34 -22.10 17.42 -16.68
N ALA A 35 -23.31 17.56 -16.12
CA ALA A 35 -23.51 17.77 -14.69
C ALA A 35 -23.08 16.54 -13.87
N ALA A 36 -23.33 15.33 -14.38
CA ALA A 36 -22.84 14.10 -13.73
C ALA A 36 -21.31 13.98 -13.78
N VAL A 37 -20.66 14.38 -14.90
CA VAL A 37 -19.20 14.47 -14.99
C VAL A 37 -18.64 15.46 -13.96
N HIS A 38 -19.23 16.65 -13.83
CA HIS A 38 -18.80 17.64 -12.85
C HIS A 38 -18.94 17.13 -11.41
N LYS A 39 -20.06 16.50 -11.08
CA LYS A 39 -20.28 15.88 -9.76
C LYS A 39 -19.27 14.76 -9.47
N ALA A 40 -18.98 13.91 -10.45
CA ALA A 40 -18.01 12.86 -10.34
C ALA A 40 -16.58 13.41 -10.15
N ALA A 41 -16.20 14.49 -10.88
CA ALA A 41 -14.91 15.16 -10.72
C ALA A 41 -14.75 15.76 -9.31
N ALA A 42 -15.78 16.44 -8.80
CA ALA A 42 -15.76 16.97 -7.43
C ALA A 42 -15.60 15.85 -6.38
N ALA A 43 -16.28 14.71 -6.59
CA ALA A 43 -16.14 13.56 -5.69
C ALA A 43 -14.73 12.93 -5.73
N LEU A 44 -14.08 12.86 -6.90
CA LEU A 44 -12.69 12.39 -7.02
C LEU A 44 -11.73 13.36 -6.32
N THR A 45 -11.92 14.67 -6.48
CA THR A 45 -11.11 15.67 -5.76
C THR A 45 -11.25 15.53 -4.25
N ALA A 46 -12.46 15.30 -3.74
CA ALA A 46 -12.72 15.05 -2.32
C ALA A 46 -12.05 13.75 -1.81
N GLN A 47 -11.77 12.80 -2.69
CA GLN A 47 -11.02 11.57 -2.38
C GLN A 47 -9.50 11.73 -2.47
N GLY A 48 -8.98 12.93 -2.77
CA GLY A 48 -7.55 13.20 -2.82
C GLY A 48 -6.90 13.09 -4.20
N TYR A 49 -7.70 12.89 -5.27
CA TYR A 49 -7.19 12.99 -6.64
C TYR A 49 -6.93 14.45 -6.98
N ALA A 50 -5.74 14.76 -7.51
CA ALA A 50 -5.45 16.08 -8.05
C ALA A 50 -6.06 16.20 -9.46
N LEU A 51 -7.32 16.64 -9.52
CA LEU A 51 -7.98 16.99 -10.79
C LEU A 51 -7.86 18.49 -11.03
N GLU A 52 -7.34 18.84 -12.19
CA GLU A 52 -7.37 20.20 -12.70
C GLU A 52 -8.55 20.37 -13.67
N ALA A 53 -9.32 21.43 -13.45
CA ALA A 53 -10.37 21.86 -14.36
C ALA A 53 -9.94 23.19 -15.01
N ALA A 54 -9.91 23.24 -16.34
CA ALA A 54 -9.57 24.46 -17.08
C ALA A 54 -10.73 24.85 -18.02
N PRO A 55 -11.13 26.15 -18.04
CA PRO A 55 -12.16 26.63 -18.94
C PRO A 55 -11.85 26.26 -20.40
N ARG A 56 -12.85 25.76 -21.12
CA ARG A 56 -12.78 25.32 -22.52
C ARG A 56 -11.85 24.13 -22.81
N ARG A 57 -11.01 23.71 -21.85
CA ARG A 57 -10.13 22.53 -22.00
C ARG A 57 -10.72 21.27 -21.36
N GLY A 58 -11.50 21.42 -20.26
CA GLY A 58 -12.11 20.30 -19.54
C GLY A 58 -11.29 19.90 -18.30
N TYR A 59 -11.11 18.61 -18.09
CA TYR A 59 -10.48 18.02 -16.92
C TYR A 59 -9.21 17.25 -17.29
N ARG A 60 -8.23 17.27 -16.40
CA ARG A 60 -7.09 16.35 -16.44
C ARG A 60 -6.78 15.81 -15.05
N LEU A 61 -6.26 14.61 -15.01
CA LEU A 61 -5.69 14.02 -13.78
C LEU A 61 -4.23 14.44 -13.69
N ALA A 62 -3.91 15.26 -12.69
CA ALA A 62 -2.55 15.76 -12.43
C ALA A 62 -1.80 14.98 -11.35
N GLY A 63 -2.39 13.88 -10.84
CA GLY A 63 -1.80 13.07 -9.77
C GLY A 63 -2.65 13.09 -8.49
N GLY A 64 -2.01 13.28 -7.35
CA GLY A 64 -2.64 13.27 -6.03
C GLY A 64 -2.29 12.03 -5.21
N ASP A 65 -2.77 12.00 -3.97
CA ASP A 65 -2.63 10.87 -3.07
C ASP A 65 -4.02 10.39 -2.60
N PRO A 66 -4.84 9.83 -3.51
CA PRO A 66 -6.14 9.32 -3.15
C PRO A 66 -5.99 8.15 -2.18
N PHE A 67 -6.70 8.25 -1.05
CA PHE A 67 -6.72 7.21 -0.02
C PHE A 67 -8.10 6.57 0.01
N CYS A 68 -8.37 5.71 -0.97
CA CYS A 68 -9.65 5.02 -1.16
C CYS A 68 -9.43 3.65 -1.80
N THR A 69 -10.44 2.79 -1.74
CA THR A 69 -10.36 1.42 -2.27
C THR A 69 -10.14 1.39 -3.78
N GLU A 70 -10.73 2.33 -4.52
CA GLU A 70 -10.57 2.45 -5.96
C GLU A 70 -9.12 2.73 -6.37
N ALA A 71 -8.37 3.47 -5.54
CA ALA A 71 -6.95 3.77 -5.80
C ALA A 71 -6.04 2.55 -5.57
N ILE A 72 -6.47 1.55 -4.81
CA ILE A 72 -5.75 0.27 -4.64
C ILE A 72 -5.73 -0.50 -5.97
N GLY A 73 -6.72 -0.28 -6.81
CA GLY A 73 -6.89 -0.98 -8.09
C GLY A 73 -7.60 -2.33 -7.92
N ASP A 74 -7.49 -3.16 -8.95
CA ASP A 74 -8.04 -4.52 -8.91
C ASP A 74 -7.30 -5.36 -7.86
N TYR A 75 -8.04 -5.85 -6.87
CA TYR A 75 -7.51 -6.61 -5.74
C TYR A 75 -8.41 -7.82 -5.45
N PRO A 76 -7.86 -9.04 -5.30
CA PRO A 76 -8.65 -10.28 -5.32
C PRO A 76 -9.33 -10.63 -3.99
N ALA A 77 -9.19 -9.81 -2.95
CA ALA A 77 -9.67 -10.12 -1.60
C ALA A 77 -10.31 -8.88 -0.92
N PRO A 78 -10.96 -9.02 0.24
CA PRO A 78 -11.50 -7.88 0.98
C PRO A 78 -10.45 -6.84 1.35
N ILE A 79 -10.83 -5.57 1.26
CA ILE A 79 -10.03 -4.42 1.64
C ILE A 79 -10.73 -3.68 2.77
N TYR A 80 -9.99 -3.44 3.86
CA TYR A 80 -10.41 -2.63 5.01
C TYR A 80 -9.53 -1.39 5.08
N LEU A 81 -10.15 -0.22 4.87
CA LEU A 81 -9.48 1.07 4.83
C LEU A 81 -9.88 1.92 6.02
N TYR A 82 -8.90 2.50 6.72
CA TYR A 82 -9.11 3.31 7.92
C TYR A 82 -8.30 4.59 7.89
N ASP A 83 -8.86 5.67 8.43
CA ASP A 83 -8.09 6.91 8.65
C ASP A 83 -7.06 6.73 9.77
N THR A 84 -7.48 6.09 10.89
CA THR A 84 -6.61 5.83 12.03
C THR A 84 -6.91 4.48 12.65
N LEU A 85 -5.85 3.73 12.96
CA LEU A 85 -5.87 2.51 13.75
C LEU A 85 -4.85 2.57 14.88
N GLU A 86 -4.99 1.73 15.89
CA GLU A 86 -3.92 1.46 16.83
C GLU A 86 -2.73 0.79 16.10
N SER A 87 -3.03 -0.28 15.36
CA SER A 87 -2.07 -1.02 14.54
C SER A 87 -2.81 -1.82 13.48
N SER A 88 -2.35 -1.73 12.22
CA SER A 88 -2.91 -2.54 11.12
C SER A 88 -2.75 -4.04 11.36
N ASN A 89 -1.63 -4.48 11.95
CA ASN A 89 -1.42 -5.88 12.33
C ASN A 89 -2.44 -6.33 13.39
N ARG A 90 -2.69 -5.51 14.41
CA ARG A 90 -3.69 -5.85 15.44
C ARG A 90 -5.07 -6.04 14.82
N THR A 91 -5.50 -5.13 13.95
CA THR A 91 -6.77 -5.22 13.25
C THR A 91 -6.82 -6.46 12.35
N ALA A 92 -5.76 -6.71 11.58
CA ALA A 92 -5.68 -7.89 10.72
C ALA A 92 -5.74 -9.21 11.51
N LYS A 93 -5.14 -9.26 12.71
CA LYS A 93 -5.23 -10.42 13.61
C LYS A 93 -6.66 -10.65 14.12
N LEU A 94 -7.37 -9.60 14.50
CA LEU A 94 -8.77 -9.72 14.90
C LEU A 94 -9.63 -10.24 13.75
N LEU A 95 -9.43 -9.70 12.55
CA LEU A 95 -10.12 -10.18 11.35
C LEU A 95 -9.77 -11.65 11.04
N ALA A 96 -8.52 -12.07 11.28
CA ALA A 96 -8.11 -13.47 11.10
C ALA A 96 -8.87 -14.42 12.03
N LEU A 97 -9.03 -14.03 13.31
CA LEU A 97 -9.80 -14.78 14.30
C LEU A 97 -11.30 -14.81 13.97
N ASP A 98 -11.83 -13.75 13.35
CA ASP A 98 -13.21 -13.66 12.87
C ASP A 98 -13.42 -14.39 11.51
N GLY A 99 -12.42 -15.13 11.02
CA GLY A 99 -12.53 -15.93 9.81
C GLY A 99 -12.35 -15.18 8.50
N ALA A 100 -11.79 -13.97 8.49
CA ALA A 100 -11.51 -13.26 7.26
C ALA A 100 -10.65 -14.09 6.29
N PRO A 101 -10.91 -14.03 4.96
CA PRO A 101 -10.26 -14.90 3.98
C PRO A 101 -8.80 -14.53 3.74
N HIS A 102 -8.08 -15.48 3.11
CA HIS A 102 -6.73 -15.26 2.57
C HIS A 102 -6.69 -14.02 1.66
N GLY A 103 -5.63 -13.24 1.77
CA GLY A 103 -5.44 -12.03 0.97
C GLY A 103 -6.09 -10.78 1.57
N THR A 104 -6.87 -10.86 2.65
CA THR A 104 -7.50 -9.67 3.26
C THR A 104 -6.45 -8.60 3.53
N LEU A 105 -6.69 -7.39 2.99
CA LEU A 105 -5.81 -6.22 3.13
C LEU A 105 -6.40 -5.23 4.14
N VAL A 106 -5.62 -4.88 5.15
CA VAL A 106 -5.90 -3.76 6.08
C VAL A 106 -4.93 -2.63 5.76
N LEU A 107 -5.44 -1.44 5.47
CA LEU A 107 -4.66 -0.24 5.16
C LEU A 107 -5.13 0.92 6.03
N THR A 108 -4.20 1.70 6.59
CA THR A 108 -4.53 2.88 7.40
C THR A 108 -3.66 4.08 7.05
N ALA A 109 -4.23 5.29 7.17
CA ALA A 109 -3.48 6.52 6.95
C ALA A 109 -2.57 6.89 8.14
N HIS A 110 -2.89 6.38 9.35
CA HIS A 110 -2.15 6.65 10.59
C HIS A 110 -2.24 5.47 11.55
N GLN A 111 -1.15 5.20 12.30
CA GLN A 111 -1.16 4.27 13.44
C GLN A 111 -0.78 4.99 14.73
N SER A 112 -1.66 4.94 15.73
CA SER A 112 -1.40 5.56 17.03
C SER A 112 -0.41 4.76 17.89
N ALA A 113 -0.29 3.43 17.67
CA ALA A 113 0.62 2.52 18.35
C ALA A 113 1.18 1.47 17.39
N GLY A 114 1.79 1.94 16.28
CA GLY A 114 2.44 1.07 15.30
C GLY A 114 3.52 0.18 15.95
N ARG A 115 3.62 -1.07 15.51
CA ARG A 115 4.49 -2.09 16.13
C ARG A 115 5.62 -2.49 15.20
N GLY A 116 6.79 -2.67 15.79
CA GLY A 116 7.94 -3.32 15.19
C GLY A 116 8.34 -4.57 15.97
N ARG A 117 9.37 -5.26 15.52
CA ARG A 117 9.91 -6.46 16.19
C ARG A 117 10.46 -6.14 17.60
N LEU A 118 10.40 -7.12 18.47
CA LEU A 118 10.94 -7.05 19.84
C LEU A 118 10.33 -5.91 20.68
N GLY A 119 9.02 -5.64 20.48
CA GLY A 119 8.31 -4.60 21.23
C GLY A 119 8.64 -3.16 20.84
N ARG A 120 9.45 -2.94 19.79
CA ARG A 120 9.78 -1.60 19.30
C ARG A 120 8.56 -0.94 18.70
N ARG A 121 8.48 0.38 18.81
CA ARG A 121 7.48 1.19 18.12
C ARG A 121 7.87 1.43 16.68
N PHE A 122 6.88 1.42 15.78
CA PHE A 122 7.00 1.91 14.41
C PHE A 122 6.21 3.22 14.29
N GLU A 123 6.92 4.33 14.12
CA GLU A 123 6.28 5.64 13.95
C GLU A 123 5.59 5.72 12.59
N SER A 124 4.32 6.11 12.62
CA SER A 124 3.45 6.09 11.45
C SER A 124 2.70 7.43 11.29
N PRO A 125 3.42 8.53 10.98
CA PRO A 125 2.79 9.85 10.88
C PRO A 125 1.70 9.88 9.81
N ALA A 126 0.60 10.59 10.11
CA ALA A 126 -0.59 10.61 9.27
C ALA A 126 -0.31 11.09 7.85
N GLY A 127 -0.73 10.32 6.86
CA GLY A 127 -0.60 10.69 5.45
C GLY A 127 0.82 10.65 4.88
N LYS A 128 1.80 10.10 5.60
CA LYS A 128 3.22 10.16 5.21
C LYS A 128 3.82 8.84 4.72
N GLY A 129 3.07 7.74 4.83
CA GLY A 129 3.58 6.42 4.48
C GLY A 129 2.50 5.42 4.11
N VAL A 130 2.92 4.24 3.69
CA VAL A 130 2.08 3.07 3.51
C VAL A 130 2.15 2.24 4.79
N TYR A 131 1.02 2.10 5.48
CA TYR A 131 0.87 1.31 6.70
C TYR A 131 -0.20 0.28 6.47
N CYS A 132 0.20 -0.93 6.09
CA CYS A 132 -0.74 -1.98 5.74
C CYS A 132 -0.36 -3.33 6.34
N SER A 133 -1.34 -4.22 6.39
CA SER A 133 -1.16 -5.61 6.78
C SER A 133 -1.94 -6.51 5.84
N VAL A 134 -1.31 -7.57 5.38
CA VAL A 134 -1.94 -8.61 4.55
C VAL A 134 -2.14 -9.86 5.39
N LEU A 135 -3.36 -10.36 5.43
CA LEU A 135 -3.70 -11.63 6.06
C LEU A 135 -3.51 -12.76 5.05
N LEU A 136 -2.67 -13.71 5.40
CA LEU A 136 -2.41 -14.92 4.61
C LEU A 136 -2.89 -16.16 5.37
N ARG A 137 -3.32 -17.19 4.63
CA ARG A 137 -3.64 -18.52 5.16
C ARG A 137 -2.89 -19.57 4.33
N PRO A 138 -1.57 -19.68 4.51
CA PRO A 138 -0.77 -20.64 3.76
C PRO A 138 -0.87 -22.04 4.40
N GLU A 139 -0.86 -23.06 3.58
CA GLU A 139 -0.73 -24.46 4.03
C GLU A 139 0.76 -24.77 4.26
N MET A 140 1.29 -24.41 5.44
CA MET A 140 2.69 -24.62 5.75
C MET A 140 2.92 -24.77 7.26
N PRO A 141 4.00 -25.48 7.68
CA PRO A 141 4.40 -25.57 9.07
C PRO A 141 4.77 -24.19 9.64
N ALA A 142 4.46 -23.96 10.92
CA ALA A 142 4.78 -22.71 11.63
C ALA A 142 6.29 -22.35 11.60
N ALA A 143 7.16 -23.36 11.56
CA ALA A 143 8.60 -23.18 11.45
C ALA A 143 9.03 -22.38 10.21
N ASN A 144 8.22 -22.39 9.16
CA ASN A 144 8.50 -21.72 7.89
C ASN A 144 7.91 -20.30 7.81
N ALA A 145 7.27 -19.78 8.86
CA ALA A 145 6.65 -18.45 8.87
C ALA A 145 7.63 -17.31 8.47
N GLN A 146 8.93 -17.51 8.65
CA GLN A 146 9.95 -16.53 8.31
C GLN A 146 10.06 -16.29 6.79
N THR A 147 9.71 -17.27 5.96
CA THR A 147 9.72 -17.13 4.49
C THR A 147 8.74 -16.06 4.03
N ALA A 148 7.62 -15.86 4.74
CA ALA A 148 6.68 -14.78 4.46
C ALA A 148 7.29 -13.38 4.67
N THR A 149 8.20 -13.23 5.64
CA THR A 149 8.93 -11.96 5.84
C THR A 149 9.89 -11.68 4.68
N ILE A 150 10.58 -12.72 4.21
CA ILE A 150 11.48 -12.67 3.05
C ILE A 150 10.68 -12.27 1.80
N SER A 151 9.56 -12.96 1.55
CA SER A 151 8.68 -12.68 0.41
C SER A 151 8.07 -11.29 0.47
N ALA A 152 7.73 -10.79 1.66
CA ALA A 152 7.24 -9.43 1.82
C ALA A 152 8.32 -8.38 1.47
N ALA A 153 9.59 -8.63 1.83
CA ALA A 153 10.69 -7.74 1.46
C ALA A 153 10.85 -7.67 -0.07
N VAL A 154 10.85 -8.83 -0.75
CA VAL A 154 10.88 -8.90 -2.22
C VAL A 154 9.66 -8.21 -2.85
N ALA A 155 8.46 -8.45 -2.32
CA ALA A 155 7.23 -7.81 -2.81
C ALA A 155 7.29 -6.28 -2.73
N VAL A 156 7.81 -5.72 -1.62
CA VAL A 156 8.01 -4.27 -1.49
C VAL A 156 9.04 -3.77 -2.50
N CYS A 157 10.18 -4.46 -2.66
CA CYS A 157 11.22 -4.08 -3.62
C CYS A 157 10.69 -4.07 -5.06
N ARG A 158 9.96 -5.12 -5.47
CA ARG A 158 9.34 -5.21 -6.81
C ARG A 158 8.33 -4.09 -7.05
N ALA A 159 7.42 -3.85 -6.09
CA ALA A 159 6.39 -2.83 -6.22
C ALA A 159 7.00 -1.42 -6.29
N VAL A 160 7.99 -1.11 -5.44
CA VAL A 160 8.70 0.17 -5.45
C VAL A 160 9.49 0.35 -6.75
N LYS A 161 10.20 -0.67 -7.22
CA LYS A 161 10.91 -0.60 -8.51
C LYS A 161 9.94 -0.35 -9.67
N LYS A 162 8.82 -1.06 -9.72
CA LYS A 162 7.82 -0.96 -10.78
C LYS A 162 7.11 0.40 -10.82
N LEU A 163 6.72 0.95 -9.67
CA LEU A 163 5.89 2.16 -9.60
C LEU A 163 6.68 3.44 -9.37
N CYS A 164 7.85 3.34 -8.73
CA CYS A 164 8.67 4.48 -8.34
C CYS A 164 10.01 4.54 -9.10
N GLY A 165 10.42 3.46 -9.75
CA GLY A 165 11.72 3.36 -10.41
C GLY A 165 12.91 3.31 -9.44
N LEU A 166 12.68 3.06 -8.14
CA LEU A 166 13.71 3.07 -7.10
C LEU A 166 14.12 1.63 -6.73
N GLU A 167 15.40 1.44 -6.48
CA GLU A 167 15.96 0.18 -6.00
C GLU A 167 16.22 0.26 -4.49
N LEU A 168 15.68 -0.71 -3.75
CA LEU A 168 15.86 -0.82 -2.31
C LEU A 168 16.89 -1.90 -1.99
N ALA A 169 17.65 -1.68 -0.92
CA ALA A 169 18.54 -2.68 -0.35
C ALA A 169 17.86 -3.34 0.87
N VAL A 170 18.13 -4.63 1.06
CA VAL A 170 17.65 -5.39 2.21
C VAL A 170 18.72 -5.42 3.30
N LYS A 171 18.33 -5.09 4.52
CA LYS A 171 19.09 -5.44 5.72
C LYS A 171 18.39 -6.61 6.41
N TRP A 172 19.12 -7.71 6.55
CA TRP A 172 18.62 -8.95 7.14
C TRP A 172 17.89 -8.70 8.48
N VAL A 173 16.67 -9.16 8.64
CA VAL A 173 15.83 -9.99 7.75
C VAL A 173 14.63 -9.19 7.24
N ASN A 174 14.31 -8.01 7.81
CA ASN A 174 12.99 -7.39 7.70
C ASN A 174 13.02 -5.87 7.48
N ASP A 175 14.18 -5.30 7.28
CA ASP A 175 14.35 -3.86 7.12
C ASP A 175 14.80 -3.54 5.68
N LEU A 176 14.14 -2.58 5.03
CA LEU A 176 14.54 -2.11 3.71
C LEU A 176 15.12 -0.71 3.80
N TYR A 177 16.15 -0.50 3.02
CA TYR A 177 16.94 0.71 3.00
C TYR A 177 16.93 1.36 1.61
N TYR A 178 16.95 2.67 1.61
CA TYR A 178 17.16 3.49 0.44
C TYR A 178 18.15 4.60 0.80
N GLN A 179 19.21 4.77 -0.02
CA GLN A 179 20.28 5.74 0.22
C GLN A 179 20.87 5.69 1.66
N GLY A 180 21.10 4.47 2.15
CA GLY A 180 21.70 4.25 3.47
C GLY A 180 20.77 4.49 4.67
N ARG A 181 19.49 4.81 4.46
CA ARG A 181 18.49 5.04 5.52
C ARG A 181 17.38 3.99 5.47
N LYS A 182 16.90 3.58 6.64
CA LYS A 182 15.77 2.66 6.75
C LYS A 182 14.49 3.34 6.28
N VAL A 183 13.89 2.82 5.21
CA VAL A 183 12.63 3.32 4.64
C VAL A 183 11.45 2.40 4.91
N CYS A 184 11.70 1.10 5.19
CA CYS A 184 10.63 0.14 5.44
C CYS A 184 11.00 -0.82 6.56
N GLY A 185 9.99 -1.21 7.34
CA GLY A 185 10.04 -2.30 8.32
C GLY A 185 8.90 -3.28 8.08
N ILE A 186 9.20 -4.57 8.21
CA ILE A 186 8.23 -5.65 8.04
C ILE A 186 8.08 -6.39 9.37
N LEU A 187 6.83 -6.68 9.76
CA LEU A 187 6.50 -7.44 10.96
C LEU A 187 5.51 -8.55 10.62
N THR A 188 5.99 -9.78 10.67
CA THR A 188 5.15 -10.98 10.50
C THR A 188 4.75 -11.52 11.86
N GLU A 189 3.45 -11.76 12.04
CA GLU A 189 2.86 -12.41 13.22
C GLU A 189 2.00 -13.58 12.76
N ALA A 190 1.98 -14.67 13.53
CA ALA A 190 1.33 -15.91 13.16
C ALA A 190 0.41 -16.42 14.28
N GLY A 191 -0.68 -17.10 13.89
CA GLY A 191 -1.41 -18.04 14.72
C GLY A 191 -1.15 -19.45 14.23
N THR A 192 -1.02 -20.37 15.20
CA THR A 192 -0.72 -21.78 14.94
C THR A 192 -1.76 -22.66 15.59
N ASP A 193 -2.17 -23.69 14.88
CA ASP A 193 -2.88 -24.81 15.47
C ASP A 193 -1.90 -25.64 16.32
N LEU A 194 -2.22 -25.76 17.61
CA LEU A 194 -1.35 -26.44 18.58
C LEU A 194 -1.31 -27.95 18.40
N GLU A 195 -2.32 -28.54 17.76
CA GLU A 195 -2.39 -30.00 17.56
C GLU A 195 -1.60 -30.42 16.31
N SER A 196 -1.78 -29.68 15.20
CA SER A 196 -1.12 -29.98 13.92
C SER A 196 0.23 -29.32 13.73
N GLY A 197 0.53 -28.26 14.47
CA GLY A 197 1.72 -27.42 14.27
C GLY A 197 1.69 -26.61 12.96
N GLN A 198 0.55 -26.57 12.28
CA GLN A 198 0.35 -25.80 11.05
C GLN A 198 -0.01 -24.35 11.35
N LEU A 199 0.23 -23.49 10.38
CA LEU A 199 -0.24 -22.11 10.44
C LEU A 199 -1.74 -22.05 10.18
N GLU A 200 -2.48 -21.44 11.09
CA GLU A 200 -3.87 -21.04 10.86
C GLU A 200 -3.95 -19.75 10.05
N TRP A 201 -3.07 -18.81 10.36
CA TRP A 201 -2.97 -17.54 9.69
C TRP A 201 -1.58 -16.90 9.88
N LEU A 202 -1.22 -16.07 8.92
CA LEU A 202 -0.09 -15.14 8.98
C LEU A 202 -0.60 -13.71 8.73
N VAL A 203 -0.18 -12.77 9.54
CA VAL A 203 -0.36 -11.34 9.30
C VAL A 203 0.99 -10.72 8.99
N VAL A 204 1.13 -10.22 7.77
CA VAL A 204 2.34 -9.56 7.30
C VAL A 204 2.14 -8.06 7.30
N GLY A 205 2.66 -7.37 8.32
CA GLY A 205 2.63 -5.92 8.43
C GLY A 205 3.79 -5.26 7.70
N ILE A 206 3.47 -4.23 6.95
CA ILE A 206 4.42 -3.47 6.13
C ILE A 206 4.26 -1.98 6.46
N GLY A 207 5.32 -1.39 7.01
CA GLY A 207 5.43 0.03 7.23
C GLY A 207 6.47 0.63 6.30
N LEU A 208 6.05 1.39 5.28
CA LEU A 208 6.94 2.03 4.32
C LEU A 208 6.81 3.56 4.41
N ASN A 209 7.90 4.24 4.72
CA ASN A 209 7.97 5.69 4.77
C ASN A 209 8.01 6.25 3.34
N LEU A 210 7.00 7.01 2.96
CA LEU A 210 6.90 7.54 1.59
C LEU A 210 7.36 9.00 1.50
N THR A 211 6.80 9.88 2.31
CA THR A 211 7.05 11.33 2.24
C THR A 211 7.43 11.97 3.58
N SER A 212 7.61 11.18 4.64
CA SER A 212 8.04 11.70 5.94
C SER A 212 9.38 12.42 5.87
N THR A 213 9.54 13.43 6.69
CA THR A 213 10.79 14.19 6.88
C THR A 213 11.34 13.96 8.29
N ALA A 214 12.52 14.47 8.58
CA ALA A 214 13.10 14.37 9.93
C ALA A 214 12.19 15.00 11.01
N ALA A 215 11.41 16.02 10.67
CA ALA A 215 10.47 16.68 11.58
C ALA A 215 9.26 15.82 11.97
N ASP A 216 8.98 14.77 11.20
CA ASP A 216 7.87 13.84 11.48
C ASP A 216 8.25 12.75 12.50
N TRP A 217 9.49 12.71 12.98
CA TRP A 217 10.01 11.67 13.86
C TRP A 217 10.76 12.22 15.08
N PRO A 218 10.83 11.47 16.20
CA PRO A 218 11.76 11.76 17.28
C PRO A 218 13.21 11.81 16.79
N ASP A 219 14.06 12.65 17.40
CA ASP A 219 15.45 12.90 16.98
C ASP A 219 16.28 11.63 16.77
N GLU A 220 16.14 10.65 17.67
CA GLU A 220 16.88 9.38 17.58
C GLU A 220 16.50 8.58 16.33
N LEU A 221 15.21 8.63 15.94
CA LEU A 221 14.73 7.93 14.77
C LEU A 221 15.07 8.71 13.49
N ALA A 222 14.98 10.04 13.51
CA ALA A 222 15.29 10.92 12.39
C ALA A 222 16.72 10.74 11.85
N ARG A 223 17.65 10.28 12.70
CA ARG A 223 19.03 9.99 12.28
C ARG A 223 19.18 8.68 11.48
N LYS A 224 18.25 7.73 11.64
CA LYS A 224 18.32 6.36 11.09
C LYS A 224 17.27 6.09 10.02
N ALA A 225 16.08 6.69 10.18
CA ALA A 225 14.97 6.54 9.25
C ALA A 225 15.13 7.47 8.04
N GLY A 226 14.54 7.03 6.93
CA GLY A 226 14.39 7.80 5.70
C GLY A 226 13.03 7.56 5.09
N SER A 227 12.77 8.26 3.99
CA SER A 227 11.58 8.10 3.15
C SER A 227 12.01 8.05 1.69
N LEU A 228 11.14 7.51 0.82
CA LEU A 228 11.43 7.45 -0.62
C LEU A 228 11.45 8.85 -1.25
N TYR A 229 10.55 9.74 -0.80
CA TYR A 229 10.38 11.11 -1.33
C TYR A 229 10.23 12.12 -0.18
N PRO A 230 11.29 12.41 0.60
CA PRO A 230 11.19 13.25 1.79
C PRO A 230 10.61 14.64 1.49
N GLY A 231 9.46 14.98 2.09
CA GLY A 231 8.81 16.28 1.95
C GLY A 231 8.20 16.60 0.59
N GLY A 232 8.40 15.75 -0.41
CA GLY A 232 7.91 15.97 -1.77
C GLY A 232 6.65 15.16 -2.10
N PRO A 233 6.04 15.42 -3.25
CA PRO A 233 5.02 14.54 -3.79
C PRO A 233 5.65 13.23 -4.25
N ALA A 234 5.01 12.11 -3.95
CA ALA A 234 5.37 10.82 -4.53
C ALA A 234 4.71 10.67 -5.92
N PRO A 235 5.33 9.93 -6.86
CA PRO A 235 4.75 9.69 -8.19
C PRO A 235 3.55 8.73 -8.13
N VAL A 236 3.29 8.11 -6.98
CA VAL A 236 2.25 7.11 -6.76
C VAL A 236 1.53 7.40 -5.45
N SER A 237 0.20 7.16 -5.41
CA SER A 237 -0.55 7.26 -4.16
C SER A 237 -0.22 6.12 -3.19
N ARG A 238 -0.37 6.40 -1.89
CA ARG A 238 -0.16 5.40 -0.83
C ARG A 238 -1.03 4.16 -1.03
N ALA A 239 -2.29 4.35 -1.41
CA ALA A 239 -3.22 3.25 -1.65
C ALA A 239 -2.82 2.40 -2.86
N ALA A 240 -2.41 3.02 -3.97
CA ALA A 240 -1.93 2.30 -5.16
C ALA A 240 -0.67 1.48 -4.85
N LEU A 241 0.27 2.06 -4.10
CA LEU A 241 1.50 1.37 -3.72
C LEU A 241 1.20 0.21 -2.75
N ALA A 242 0.30 0.40 -1.77
CA ALA A 242 -0.15 -0.68 -0.88
C ALA A 242 -0.77 -1.85 -1.66
N GLY A 243 -1.66 -1.54 -2.62
CA GLY A 243 -2.26 -2.55 -3.47
C GLY A 243 -1.25 -3.31 -4.33
N ALA A 244 -0.27 -2.61 -4.88
CA ALA A 244 0.81 -3.25 -5.66
C ALA A 244 1.66 -4.18 -4.77
N ILE A 245 2.09 -3.72 -3.59
CA ILE A 245 2.83 -4.55 -2.63
C ILE A 245 2.03 -5.79 -2.23
N ALA A 246 0.76 -5.62 -1.91
CA ALA A 246 -0.09 -6.73 -1.49
C ALA A 246 -0.29 -7.76 -2.62
N ARG A 247 -0.48 -7.33 -3.87
CA ARG A 247 -0.56 -8.24 -5.04
C ARG A 247 0.75 -9.01 -5.28
N GLU A 248 1.91 -8.34 -5.20
CA GLU A 248 3.21 -9.00 -5.33
C GLU A 248 3.40 -10.05 -4.21
N LEU A 249 3.01 -9.73 -2.97
CA LEU A 249 3.08 -10.67 -1.86
C LEU A 249 2.16 -11.89 -2.08
N LEU A 250 0.92 -11.67 -2.54
CA LEU A 250 -0.02 -12.75 -2.85
C LEU A 250 0.48 -13.65 -3.98
N ALA A 251 1.15 -13.08 -4.97
CA ALA A 251 1.75 -13.85 -6.07
C ALA A 251 2.91 -14.74 -5.61
N LEU A 252 3.65 -14.32 -4.58
CA LEU A 252 4.74 -15.10 -3.97
C LEU A 252 4.25 -16.14 -2.95
N CYS A 253 3.08 -15.90 -2.34
CA CYS A 253 2.57 -16.68 -1.21
C CYS A 253 2.45 -18.20 -1.46
N PRO A 254 2.01 -18.71 -2.65
CA PRO A 254 1.83 -20.15 -2.82
C PRO A 254 3.11 -20.95 -2.61
N ALA A 255 4.25 -20.46 -3.06
CA ALA A 255 5.53 -21.14 -2.96
C ALA A 255 6.48 -20.53 -1.93
N PHE A 256 6.39 -19.21 -1.67
CA PHE A 256 7.39 -18.42 -0.93
C PHE A 256 8.83 -18.66 -1.41
N ASP A 257 8.98 -18.98 -2.70
CA ASP A 257 10.24 -19.33 -3.35
C ASP A 257 10.86 -18.11 -4.02
N CYS A 258 11.46 -17.25 -3.20
CA CYS A 258 12.14 -16.05 -3.68
C CYS A 258 13.45 -15.79 -2.92
N LEU A 259 14.04 -16.85 -2.33
CA LEU A 259 15.23 -16.70 -1.50
C LEU A 259 16.43 -16.17 -2.30
N ASP A 260 16.66 -16.66 -3.50
CA ASP A 260 17.78 -16.20 -4.34
C ASP A 260 17.65 -14.72 -4.71
N GLU A 261 16.44 -14.28 -5.08
CA GLU A 261 16.15 -12.87 -5.32
C GLU A 261 16.36 -12.05 -4.07
N TYR A 262 15.85 -12.50 -2.93
CA TYR A 262 16.04 -11.82 -1.64
C TYR A 262 17.53 -11.69 -1.31
N LEU A 263 18.33 -12.76 -1.46
CA LEU A 263 19.76 -12.73 -1.21
C LEU A 263 20.49 -11.74 -2.13
N SER A 264 20.05 -11.60 -3.38
CA SER A 264 20.61 -10.63 -4.33
C SER A 264 20.35 -9.17 -3.93
N LEU A 265 19.35 -8.91 -3.08
CA LEU A 265 18.98 -7.59 -2.56
C LEU A 265 19.73 -7.23 -1.27
N ILE A 266 20.45 -8.16 -0.65
CA ILE A 266 21.21 -7.90 0.56
C ILE A 266 22.50 -7.14 0.21
N HIS A 267 22.55 -5.87 0.58
CA HIS A 267 23.71 -5.01 0.37
C HIS A 267 24.23 -4.38 1.68
N ILE A 268 23.68 -4.79 2.85
CA ILE A 268 24.01 -4.23 4.16
C ILE A 268 24.17 -5.37 5.18
#